data_b2d07c241b34aadb42f5f4ce839aaa35
#
_entry.id   b2d07c241b34aadb42f5f4ce839aaa35
#
_cell.length_a   1.000
_cell.length_b   1.000
_cell.length_c   1.000
_cell.angle_alpha   90.00
_cell.angle_beta   90.00
_cell.angle_gamma   90.00
#
_symmetry.space_group_name_H-M   'P 1'
#
loop_
_entity.id
_entity.type
_entity.pdbx_description
1 polymer ?
#
loop_
_entity_poly.entity_id
_entity_poly.type
_entity_poly.pdbx_seq_one_letter_code
_entity_poly.pdbx_strand_id
1 'polypeptide(L)'
;KGLWEFMRSNVRFCMMLLGVAVLFFTHNLITNFMINIVRNVGGDSSDMGSINGVMALLEIPVMLMYERITRRIRCSSTIRFAAMMFVLRALAVALSPGIPGLYAAQILQAGSFALITPALVQYVSLTIRPEDSAKGQSLSYSMTTLGSIFAGLFGGIMYDSLSVRTT
;
A
#
# COMPACT_ATOMS: atom_id res chain seq x y z
N LYS A 1 -25.65 13.98 9.28
CA LYS A 1 -24.46 14.85 9.14
C LYS A 1 -23.93 14.72 7.73
N GLY A 2 -23.64 15.86 7.07
CA GLY A 2 -23.00 15.85 5.76
C GLY A 2 -21.55 15.35 5.82
N LEU A 3 -20.95 15.00 4.68
CA LEU A 3 -19.57 14.53 4.61
C LEU A 3 -18.58 15.57 5.16
N TRP A 4 -18.80 16.84 4.89
CA TRP A 4 -17.97 17.94 5.39
C TRP A 4 -17.99 18.05 6.92
N GLU A 5 -19.18 17.94 7.52
CA GLU A 5 -19.32 17.95 8.98
C GLU A 5 -18.65 16.73 9.62
N PHE A 6 -18.76 15.56 8.97
CA PHE A 6 -18.06 14.35 9.39
C PHE A 6 -16.54 14.54 9.40
N MET A 7 -15.97 15.09 8.32
CA MET A 7 -14.53 15.35 8.21
C MET A 7 -14.04 16.33 9.29
N ARG A 8 -14.76 17.43 9.52
CA ARG A 8 -14.41 18.40 10.57
C ARG A 8 -14.48 17.81 11.98
N SER A 9 -15.41 16.89 12.20
CA SER A 9 -15.54 16.20 13.50
C SER A 9 -14.47 15.12 13.72
N ASN A 10 -13.83 14.62 12.66
CA ASN A 10 -12.87 13.51 12.69
C ASN A 10 -11.52 13.87 12.04
N VAL A 11 -10.96 15.04 12.37
CA VAL A 11 -9.74 15.58 11.73
C VAL A 11 -8.56 14.60 11.84
N ARG A 12 -8.35 13.97 13.01
CA ARG A 12 -7.25 12.99 13.21
C ARG A 12 -7.38 11.78 12.27
N PHE A 13 -8.60 11.32 12.07
CA PHE A 13 -8.90 10.26 11.12
C PHE A 13 -8.59 10.70 9.68
N CYS A 14 -9.01 11.88 9.28
CA CYS A 14 -8.72 12.44 7.94
C CYS A 14 -7.21 12.60 7.70
N MET A 15 -6.46 13.08 8.70
CA MET A 15 -5.00 13.19 8.59
C MET A 15 -4.33 11.82 8.44
N MET A 16 -4.79 10.82 9.17
CA MET A 16 -4.31 9.43 9.00
C MET A 16 -4.60 8.93 7.58
N LEU A 17 -5.77 9.22 7.03
CA LEU A 17 -6.14 8.82 5.67
C LEU A 17 -5.27 9.48 4.59
N LEU A 18 -4.82 10.73 4.78
CA LEU A 18 -3.84 11.36 3.88
C LEU A 18 -2.53 10.58 3.88
N GLY A 19 -2.05 10.16 5.06
CA GLY A 19 -0.90 9.27 5.15
C GLY A 19 -1.11 7.95 4.41
N VAL A 20 -2.29 7.35 4.55
CA VAL A 20 -2.67 6.12 3.82
C VAL A 20 -2.66 6.35 2.31
N ALA A 21 -3.16 7.49 1.81
CA ALA A 21 -3.13 7.82 0.39
C ALA A 21 -1.67 7.85 -0.15
N VAL A 22 -0.73 8.40 0.61
CA VAL A 22 0.71 8.39 0.25
C VAL A 22 1.28 6.98 0.25
N LEU A 23 0.93 6.14 1.22
CA LEU A 23 1.39 4.74 1.24
C LEU A 23 0.86 3.96 0.03
N PHE A 24 -0.41 4.14 -0.31
CA PHE A 24 -1.01 3.50 -1.48
C PHE A 24 -0.50 4.07 -2.81
N PHE A 25 -0.16 5.35 -2.85
CA PHE A 25 0.56 5.94 -3.98
C PHE A 25 1.87 5.19 -4.22
N THR A 26 2.72 5.05 -3.20
CA THR A 26 4.01 4.36 -3.30
C THR A 26 3.83 2.89 -3.67
N HIS A 27 2.86 2.20 -3.04
CA HIS A 27 2.53 0.81 -3.35
C HIS A 27 2.16 0.61 -4.81
N ASN A 28 1.20 1.42 -5.30
CA ASN A 28 0.71 1.29 -6.66
C ASN A 28 1.74 1.74 -7.70
N LEU A 29 2.60 2.71 -7.36
CA LEU A 29 3.72 3.09 -8.22
C LEU A 29 4.63 1.88 -8.47
N ILE A 30 5.04 1.17 -7.43
CA ILE A 30 5.85 -0.05 -7.57
C ILE A 30 5.09 -1.13 -8.33
N THR A 31 3.83 -1.38 -8.01
CA THR A 31 3.05 -2.48 -8.60
C THR A 31 2.73 -2.23 -10.07
N ASN A 32 2.32 -1.03 -10.43
CA ASN A 32 1.97 -0.66 -11.82
C ASN A 32 3.19 -0.68 -12.75
N PHE A 33 4.36 -0.32 -12.21
CA PHE A 33 5.60 -0.28 -12.99
C PHE A 33 6.53 -1.46 -12.72
N MET A 34 6.03 -2.53 -12.09
CA MET A 34 6.82 -3.71 -11.75
C MET A 34 7.50 -4.33 -12.96
N ILE A 35 6.84 -4.38 -14.13
CA ILE A 35 7.46 -4.91 -15.35
C ILE A 35 8.69 -4.10 -15.78
N ASN A 36 8.63 -2.77 -15.62
CA ASN A 36 9.75 -1.90 -15.98
C ASN A 36 10.91 -2.08 -14.97
N ILE A 37 10.57 -2.21 -13.67
CA ILE A 37 11.56 -2.49 -12.62
C ILE A 37 12.27 -3.83 -12.89
N VAL A 38 11.51 -4.88 -13.23
CA VAL A 38 12.04 -6.21 -13.55
C VAL A 38 12.94 -6.16 -14.78
N ARG A 39 12.52 -5.48 -15.85
CA ARG A 39 13.32 -5.31 -17.06
C ARG A 39 14.62 -4.55 -16.82
N ASN A 40 14.61 -3.54 -15.97
CA ASN A 40 15.81 -2.77 -15.62
C ASN A 40 16.89 -3.61 -14.93
N VAL A 41 16.51 -4.69 -14.28
CA VAL A 41 17.45 -5.63 -13.63
C VAL A 41 17.68 -6.91 -14.46
N GLY A 42 17.29 -6.89 -15.74
CA GLY A 42 17.55 -7.96 -16.69
C GLY A 42 16.53 -9.11 -16.68
N GLY A 43 15.35 -8.92 -16.07
CA GLY A 43 14.27 -9.89 -16.05
C GLY A 43 13.24 -9.71 -17.17
N ASP A 44 12.29 -10.61 -17.21
CA ASP A 44 11.22 -10.65 -18.21
C ASP A 44 9.80 -10.70 -17.58
N SER A 45 8.79 -10.90 -18.41
CA SER A 45 7.39 -10.96 -17.95
C SER A 45 7.10 -12.22 -17.12
N SER A 46 7.86 -13.30 -17.28
CA SER A 46 7.75 -14.51 -16.47
C SER A 46 8.25 -14.27 -15.05
N ASP A 47 9.38 -13.54 -14.93
CA ASP A 47 9.92 -13.10 -13.63
C ASP A 47 8.93 -12.22 -12.90
N MET A 48 8.31 -11.25 -13.59
CA MET A 48 7.27 -10.41 -13.01
C MET A 48 6.08 -11.25 -12.51
N GLY A 49 5.61 -12.19 -13.31
CA GLY A 49 4.53 -13.10 -12.93
C GLY A 49 4.85 -13.90 -11.67
N SER A 50 6.07 -14.43 -11.61
CA SER A 50 6.56 -15.20 -10.46
C SER A 50 6.71 -14.35 -9.21
N ILE A 51 7.25 -13.13 -9.32
CA ILE A 51 7.36 -12.16 -8.22
C ILE A 51 5.98 -11.81 -7.67
N ASN A 52 5.01 -11.52 -8.54
CA ASN A 52 3.62 -11.24 -8.13
C ASN A 52 2.95 -12.47 -7.50
N GLY A 53 3.22 -13.66 -8.00
CA GLY A 53 2.74 -14.92 -7.42
C GLY A 53 3.26 -15.14 -6.00
N VAL A 54 4.55 -14.94 -5.76
CA VAL A 54 5.14 -15.00 -4.42
C VAL A 54 4.55 -13.95 -3.50
N MET A 55 4.37 -12.72 -3.98
CA MET A 55 3.72 -11.65 -3.25
C MET A 55 2.32 -12.07 -2.76
N ALA A 56 1.48 -12.57 -3.66
CA ALA A 56 0.12 -13.01 -3.33
C ALA A 56 0.12 -14.16 -2.30
N LEU A 57 1.02 -15.14 -2.47
CA LEU A 57 1.16 -16.25 -1.53
C LEU A 57 1.57 -15.81 -0.12
N LEU A 58 2.40 -14.78 -0.01
CA LEU A 58 2.81 -14.23 1.29
C LEU A 58 1.72 -13.41 1.98
N GLU A 59 0.82 -12.79 1.23
CA GLU A 59 -0.29 -12.00 1.77
C GLU A 59 -1.36 -12.86 2.46
N ILE A 60 -1.68 -14.02 1.88
CA ILE A 60 -2.76 -14.90 2.37
C ILE A 60 -2.59 -15.27 3.85
N PRO A 61 -1.46 -15.85 4.29
CA PRO A 61 -1.31 -16.25 5.69
C PRO A 61 -1.37 -15.06 6.65
N VAL A 62 -0.85 -13.90 6.25
CA VAL A 62 -0.88 -12.70 7.10
C VAL A 62 -2.30 -12.20 7.28
N MET A 63 -3.10 -12.14 6.20
CA MET A 63 -4.51 -11.75 6.28
C MET A 63 -5.33 -12.73 7.13
N LEU A 64 -5.10 -14.04 6.99
CA LEU A 64 -5.77 -15.06 7.80
C LEU A 64 -5.38 -14.98 9.29
N MET A 65 -4.15 -14.57 9.58
CA MET A 65 -3.66 -14.43 10.96
C MET A 65 -3.97 -13.06 11.57
N TYR A 66 -4.55 -12.14 10.82
CA TYR A 66 -4.76 -10.76 11.25
C TYR A 66 -5.50 -10.64 12.59
N GLU A 67 -6.56 -11.40 12.80
CA GLU A 67 -7.28 -11.40 14.09
C GLU A 67 -6.40 -11.83 15.27
N ARG A 68 -5.52 -12.81 15.07
CA ARG A 68 -4.58 -13.24 16.14
C ARG A 68 -3.57 -12.16 16.46
N ILE A 69 -3.10 -11.44 15.44
CA ILE A 69 -2.17 -10.32 15.59
C ILE A 69 -2.82 -9.19 16.39
N THR A 70 -4.04 -8.81 16.05
CA THR A 70 -4.75 -7.68 16.67
C THR A 70 -5.30 -7.98 18.06
N ARG A 71 -5.42 -9.23 18.45
CA ARG A 71 -5.69 -9.62 19.87
C ARG A 71 -4.55 -9.22 20.81
N ARG A 72 -3.33 -9.10 20.30
CA ARG A 72 -2.12 -8.80 21.11
C ARG A 72 -1.57 -7.40 20.85
N ILE A 73 -1.82 -6.83 19.68
CA ILE A 73 -1.25 -5.56 19.21
C ILE A 73 -2.38 -4.58 18.92
N ARG A 74 -2.23 -3.34 19.39
CA ARG A 74 -3.21 -2.27 19.12
C ARG A 74 -3.27 -1.97 17.63
N CYS A 75 -4.47 -1.77 17.08
CA CYS A 75 -4.70 -1.44 15.66
C CYS A 75 -3.82 -0.27 15.17
N SER A 76 -3.69 0.80 15.97
CA SER A 76 -2.84 1.95 15.62
C SER A 76 -1.33 1.60 15.54
N SER A 77 -0.88 0.61 16.30
CA SER A 77 0.51 0.11 16.23
C SER A 77 0.71 -0.74 14.98
N THR A 78 -0.29 -1.54 14.62
CA THR A 78 -0.28 -2.33 13.38
C THR A 78 -0.21 -1.41 12.15
N ILE A 79 -0.98 -0.32 12.13
CA ILE A 79 -0.94 0.67 11.03
C ILE A 79 0.45 1.32 10.93
N ARG A 80 1.05 1.73 12.07
CA ARG A 80 2.41 2.31 12.08
C ARG A 80 3.47 1.33 11.60
N PHE A 81 3.38 0.08 12.05
CA PHE A 81 4.28 -0.98 11.60
C PHE A 81 4.14 -1.23 10.11
N ALA A 82 2.91 -1.34 9.61
CA ALA A 82 2.65 -1.50 8.18
C ALA A 82 3.20 -0.31 7.36
N ALA A 83 3.03 0.93 7.83
CA ALA A 83 3.59 2.12 7.19
C ALA A 83 5.12 2.06 7.11
N MET A 84 5.79 1.62 8.18
CA MET A 84 7.24 1.42 8.16
C MET A 84 7.65 0.35 7.14
N MET A 85 6.91 -0.77 7.07
CA MET A 85 7.17 -1.83 6.09
C MET A 85 6.98 -1.34 4.64
N PHE A 86 6.04 -0.41 4.37
CA PHE A 86 5.91 0.22 3.04
C PHE A 86 7.18 0.99 2.66
N VAL A 87 7.73 1.78 3.58
CA VAL A 87 8.97 2.53 3.33
C VAL A 87 10.15 1.58 3.09
N LEU A 88 10.30 0.57 3.95
CA LEU A 88 11.37 -0.43 3.80
C LEU A 88 11.25 -1.20 2.49
N ARG A 89 10.02 -1.56 2.09
CA ARG A 89 9.78 -2.22 0.79
C ARG A 89 10.16 -1.31 -0.38
N ALA A 90 9.77 -0.05 -0.35
CA ALA A 90 10.13 0.90 -1.40
C ALA A 90 11.65 1.04 -1.55
N LEU A 91 12.36 1.15 -0.42
CA LEU A 91 13.82 1.19 -0.40
C LEU A 91 14.44 -0.13 -0.89
N ALA A 92 13.91 -1.28 -0.45
CA ALA A 92 14.40 -2.59 -0.89
C ALA A 92 14.24 -2.78 -2.40
N VAL A 93 13.12 -2.36 -2.98
CA VAL A 93 12.90 -2.39 -4.44
C VAL A 93 13.84 -1.43 -5.15
N ALA A 94 13.99 -0.19 -4.67
CA ALA A 94 14.85 0.81 -5.29
C ALA A 94 16.35 0.46 -5.25
N LEU A 95 16.79 -0.24 -4.21
CA LEU A 95 18.19 -0.65 -4.02
C LEU A 95 18.46 -2.07 -4.53
N SER A 96 17.49 -2.74 -5.13
CA SER A 96 17.61 -4.12 -5.58
C SER A 96 18.57 -4.23 -6.77
N PRO A 97 19.67 -4.99 -6.64
CA PRO A 97 20.66 -5.12 -7.72
C PRO A 97 20.27 -6.14 -8.79
N GLY A 98 19.16 -6.87 -8.59
CA GLY A 98 18.74 -7.94 -9.48
C GLY A 98 17.46 -8.64 -9.04
N ILE A 99 17.04 -9.62 -9.80
CA ILE A 99 15.81 -10.39 -9.56
C ILE A 99 15.71 -10.99 -8.15
N PRO A 100 16.75 -11.62 -7.56
CA PRO A 100 16.67 -12.14 -6.20
C PRO A 100 16.36 -11.07 -5.15
N GLY A 101 16.88 -9.85 -5.34
CA GLY A 101 16.57 -8.71 -4.46
C GLY A 101 15.11 -8.29 -4.54
N LEU A 102 14.50 -8.33 -5.74
CA LEU A 102 13.08 -8.05 -5.91
C LEU A 102 12.20 -9.10 -5.19
N TYR A 103 12.56 -10.38 -5.25
CA TYR A 103 11.89 -11.43 -4.47
C TYR A 103 11.99 -11.17 -2.96
N ALA A 104 13.17 -10.81 -2.46
CA ALA A 104 13.36 -10.49 -1.04
C ALA A 104 12.51 -9.27 -0.61
N ALA A 105 12.37 -8.26 -1.47
CA ALA A 105 11.53 -7.10 -1.21
C ALA A 105 10.03 -7.46 -1.07
N GLN A 106 9.56 -8.56 -1.72
CA GLN A 106 8.17 -8.99 -1.57
C GLN A 106 7.85 -9.58 -0.20
N ILE A 107 8.83 -10.03 0.58
CA ILE A 107 8.61 -10.45 1.97
C ILE A 107 8.07 -9.27 2.80
N LEU A 108 8.55 -8.06 2.53
CA LEU A 108 8.08 -6.84 3.20
C LEU A 108 6.63 -6.46 2.81
N GLN A 109 6.15 -6.95 1.68
CA GLN A 109 4.75 -6.80 1.25
C GLN A 109 3.78 -7.45 2.26
N ALA A 110 4.12 -8.60 2.78
CA ALA A 110 3.33 -9.26 3.81
C ALA A 110 3.17 -8.42 5.08
N GLY A 111 4.23 -7.67 5.46
CA GLY A 111 4.20 -6.74 6.59
C GLY A 111 3.59 -5.37 6.28
N SER A 112 3.41 -5.01 5.01
CA SER A 112 2.87 -3.71 4.58
C SER A 112 1.41 -3.82 4.14
N PHE A 113 1.16 -4.18 2.89
CA PHE A 113 -0.18 -4.20 2.29
C PHE A 113 -1.14 -5.20 2.96
N ALA A 114 -0.67 -6.42 3.27
CA ALA A 114 -1.51 -7.43 3.87
C ALA A 114 -1.97 -7.07 5.29
N LEU A 115 -1.20 -6.27 6.03
CA LEU A 115 -1.59 -5.78 7.36
C LEU A 115 -2.43 -4.51 7.30
N ILE A 116 -2.10 -3.53 6.43
CA ILE A 116 -2.78 -2.24 6.41
C ILE A 116 -4.23 -2.37 5.96
N THR A 117 -4.52 -3.25 5.01
CA THR A 117 -5.86 -3.41 4.43
C THR A 117 -6.90 -3.77 5.49
N PRO A 118 -6.79 -4.87 6.26
CA PRO A 118 -7.72 -5.17 7.32
C PRO A 118 -7.61 -4.20 8.51
N ALA A 119 -6.42 -3.63 8.76
CA ALA A 119 -6.23 -2.65 9.83
C ALA A 119 -7.02 -1.36 9.62
N LEU A 120 -7.18 -0.89 8.38
CA LEU A 120 -7.99 0.27 8.06
C LEU A 120 -9.47 0.03 8.36
N VAL A 121 -10.00 -1.13 7.97
CA VAL A 121 -11.39 -1.53 8.27
C VAL A 121 -11.62 -1.56 9.78
N GLN A 122 -10.72 -2.19 10.52
CA GLN A 122 -10.79 -2.26 11.98
C GLN A 122 -10.64 -0.89 12.63
N TYR A 123 -9.74 -0.04 12.11
CA TYR A 123 -9.53 1.31 12.64
C TYR A 123 -10.79 2.17 12.53
N VAL A 124 -11.50 2.10 11.40
CA VAL A 124 -12.79 2.78 11.22
C VAL A 124 -13.79 2.30 12.28
N SER A 125 -13.92 0.98 12.46
CA SER A 125 -14.85 0.40 13.44
C SER A 125 -14.54 0.79 14.89
N LEU A 126 -13.27 1.03 15.22
CA LEU A 126 -12.83 1.42 16.56
C LEU A 126 -12.90 2.93 16.82
N THR A 127 -12.82 3.76 15.77
CA THR A 127 -12.63 5.21 15.91
C THR A 127 -13.88 6.00 15.53
N ILE A 128 -14.65 5.50 14.57
CA ILE A 128 -15.82 6.16 14.02
C ILE A 128 -17.08 5.60 14.66
N ARG A 129 -18.06 6.48 14.93
CA ARG A 129 -19.36 6.07 15.47
C ARG A 129 -20.06 5.09 14.50
N PRO A 130 -20.83 4.11 15.02
CA PRO A 130 -21.53 3.12 14.18
C PRO A 130 -22.39 3.77 13.08
N GLU A 131 -23.08 4.89 13.40
CA GLU A 131 -23.95 5.58 12.45
C GLU A 131 -23.19 6.22 11.27
N ASP A 132 -21.91 6.54 11.46
CA ASP A 132 -21.04 7.15 10.46
C ASP A 132 -20.00 6.16 9.88
N SER A 133 -20.04 4.89 10.30
CA SER A 133 -19.06 3.86 9.90
C SER A 133 -18.97 3.69 8.39
N ALA A 134 -20.11 3.69 7.69
CA ALA A 134 -20.14 3.62 6.23
C ALA A 134 -19.41 4.79 5.55
N LYS A 135 -19.54 6.01 6.09
CA LYS A 135 -18.80 7.19 5.60
C LYS A 135 -17.30 7.04 5.83
N GLY A 136 -16.92 6.55 7.02
CA GLY A 136 -15.52 6.27 7.35
C GLY A 136 -14.89 5.26 6.40
N GLN A 137 -15.58 4.15 6.12
CA GLN A 137 -15.12 3.13 5.18
C GLN A 137 -15.02 3.68 3.75
N SER A 138 -16.07 4.37 3.28
CA SER A 138 -16.09 4.97 1.94
C SER A 138 -14.94 5.96 1.76
N LEU A 139 -14.68 6.82 2.77
CA LEU A 139 -13.58 7.78 2.71
C LEU A 139 -12.22 7.08 2.71
N SER A 140 -12.06 5.99 3.47
CA SER A 140 -10.84 5.17 3.46
C SER A 140 -10.58 4.59 2.07
N TYR A 141 -11.58 3.96 1.45
CA TYR A 141 -11.45 3.44 0.07
C TYR A 141 -11.19 4.54 -0.95
N SER A 142 -11.84 5.70 -0.82
CA SER A 142 -11.58 6.83 -1.71
C SER A 142 -10.13 7.30 -1.63
N MET A 143 -9.55 7.36 -0.43
CA MET A 143 -8.16 7.78 -0.25
C MET A 143 -7.15 6.75 -0.80
N THR A 144 -7.40 5.46 -0.64
CA THR A 144 -6.57 4.42 -1.26
C THR A 144 -6.65 4.48 -2.78
N THR A 145 -7.84 4.70 -3.33
CA THR A 145 -8.08 4.86 -4.78
C THR A 145 -7.40 6.12 -5.32
N LEU A 146 -7.48 7.25 -4.62
CA LEU A 146 -6.76 8.47 -5.01
C LEU A 146 -5.25 8.24 -5.07
N GLY A 147 -4.67 7.56 -4.09
CA GLY A 147 -3.27 7.16 -4.13
C GLY A 147 -2.93 6.35 -5.38
N SER A 148 -3.80 5.41 -5.77
CA SER A 148 -3.63 4.58 -6.98
C SER A 148 -3.71 5.39 -8.26
N ILE A 149 -4.67 6.32 -8.37
CA ILE A 149 -4.84 7.20 -9.55
C ILE A 149 -3.59 8.07 -9.73
N PHE A 150 -3.14 8.72 -8.65
CA PHE A 150 -1.94 9.55 -8.71
C PHE A 150 -0.68 8.73 -9.06
N ALA A 151 -0.57 7.49 -8.54
CA ALA A 151 0.53 6.60 -8.90
C ALA A 151 0.55 6.29 -10.40
N GLY A 152 -0.61 6.04 -11.01
CA GLY A 152 -0.71 5.81 -12.45
C GLY A 152 -0.32 7.05 -13.27
N LEU A 153 -0.86 8.22 -12.91
CA LEU A 153 -0.61 9.48 -13.62
C LEU A 153 0.86 9.92 -13.51
N PHE A 154 1.36 10.05 -12.29
CA PHE A 154 2.74 10.51 -12.08
C PHE A 154 3.77 9.48 -12.53
N GLY A 155 3.50 8.18 -12.33
CA GLY A 155 4.38 7.12 -12.79
C GLY A 155 4.49 7.08 -14.32
N GLY A 156 3.39 7.29 -15.04
CA GLY A 156 3.41 7.42 -16.52
C GLY A 156 4.27 8.59 -16.96
N ILE A 157 4.04 9.80 -16.42
CA ILE A 157 4.82 11.01 -16.76
C ILE A 157 6.32 10.80 -16.45
N MET A 158 6.65 10.21 -15.31
CA MET A 158 8.04 9.92 -14.95
C MET A 158 8.68 8.94 -15.93
N TYR A 159 7.97 7.87 -16.29
CA TYR A 159 8.46 6.87 -17.23
C TYR A 159 8.73 7.47 -18.61
N ASP A 160 7.79 8.25 -19.14
CA ASP A 160 7.94 8.92 -20.43
C ASP A 160 9.12 9.92 -20.43
N SER A 161 9.28 10.69 -19.35
CA SER A 161 10.38 11.66 -19.24
C SER A 161 11.76 11.02 -19.14
N LEU A 162 11.86 9.82 -18.55
CA LEU A 162 13.10 9.05 -18.47
C LEU A 162 13.41 8.35 -19.80
N SER A 163 12.39 7.82 -20.48
CA SER A 163 12.53 7.17 -21.79
C SER A 163 13.03 8.14 -22.88
N VAL A 164 12.55 9.38 -22.87
CA VAL A 164 13.00 10.42 -23.83
C VAL A 164 14.46 10.84 -23.63
N ARG A 165 15.03 10.63 -22.43
CA ARG A 165 16.45 10.95 -22.17
C ARG A 165 17.44 9.85 -22.56
N THR A 166 16.96 8.66 -22.88
CA THR A 166 17.78 7.49 -23.23
C THR A 166 17.80 7.18 -24.73
N THR A 167 17.09 7.95 -25.54
CA THR A 167 17.14 7.98 -27.02
C THR A 167 17.89 9.18 -27.51
#